data_19991bb3c20e47ec939b3e8d9b5d8faa
#
_entry.id   19991bb3c20e47ec939b3e8d9b5d8faa
#
_cell.length_a   1.000
_cell.length_b   1.000
_cell.length_c   1.000
_cell.angle_alpha   90.00
_cell.angle_beta   90.00
_cell.angle_gamma   90.00
#
_symmetry.space_group_name_H-M   'P 1'
#
loop_
_entity.id
_entity.type
_entity.pdbx_description
1 polymer ?
#
loop_
_entity_poly.entity_id
_entity_poly.type
_entity_poly.pdbx_seq_one_letter_code
_entity_poly.pdbx_strand_id
1 'polypeptide(L)'
;MNPIEIAISLFVLLFAITVHEAAHGWAAKRMGDPTAYDLGRVSLNPLVHVDPIGTVVLPLMLVLIGAPAFGWAKPVPVNPYNLRHPRRDNLIISAAGPAANFLTSFAAMILLLVLKFSVPGVRAFLQSPALFRAILPQGFYPLQGLALILYFAVIINIYLAVFNMIPVPPLDGSGILLGVLSEKAAARYDKLRPYGFFIVLALLYLNVLDIIILPLNVLISLLLR
;
A
#
# COMPACT_ATOMS: atom_id res chain seq x y z
N MET A 1 -15.76 -2.34 -14.19
CA MET A 1 -14.47 -1.64 -14.35
C MET A 1 -14.03 -1.79 -15.80
N ASN A 2 -13.46 -0.72 -16.37
CA ASN A 2 -12.89 -0.73 -17.72
C ASN A 2 -11.57 -1.56 -17.69
N PRO A 3 -11.24 -2.37 -18.73
CA PRO A 3 -9.99 -3.12 -18.79
C PRO A 3 -8.71 -2.28 -18.59
N ILE A 4 -8.71 -1.03 -19.06
CA ILE A 4 -7.60 -0.09 -18.86
C ILE A 4 -7.45 0.28 -17.39
N GLU A 5 -8.55 0.56 -16.71
CA GLU A 5 -8.57 0.85 -15.27
C GLU A 5 -8.01 -0.32 -14.45
N ILE A 6 -8.43 -1.53 -14.78
CA ILE A 6 -7.90 -2.75 -14.13
C ILE A 6 -6.40 -2.86 -14.36
N ALA A 7 -5.93 -2.70 -15.59
CA ALA A 7 -4.51 -2.80 -15.92
C ALA A 7 -3.66 -1.75 -15.19
N ILE A 8 -4.10 -0.49 -15.17
CA ILE A 8 -3.42 0.60 -14.46
C ILE A 8 -3.43 0.33 -12.95
N SER A 9 -4.57 -0.04 -12.37
CA SER A 9 -4.68 -0.32 -10.94
C SER A 9 -3.78 -1.47 -10.51
N LEU A 10 -3.73 -2.54 -11.28
CA LEU A 10 -2.84 -3.69 -11.02
C LEU A 10 -1.36 -3.29 -11.13
N PHE A 11 -0.99 -2.55 -12.16
CA PHE A 11 0.37 -2.05 -12.32
C PHE A 11 0.80 -1.19 -11.14
N VAL A 12 -0.03 -0.22 -10.76
CA VAL A 12 0.24 0.69 -9.63
C VAL A 12 0.26 -0.06 -8.31
N LEU A 13 -0.66 -1.01 -8.10
CA LEU A 13 -0.69 -1.84 -6.89
C LEU A 13 0.58 -2.68 -6.75
N LEU A 14 1.02 -3.34 -7.82
CA LEU A 14 2.26 -4.12 -7.81
C LEU A 14 3.47 -3.23 -7.50
N PHE A 15 3.52 -2.03 -8.07
CA PHE A 15 4.57 -1.07 -7.77
C PHE A 15 4.51 -0.58 -6.31
N ALA A 16 3.33 -0.25 -5.80
CA ALA A 16 3.12 0.20 -4.43
C ALA A 16 3.55 -0.86 -3.41
N ILE A 17 3.18 -2.13 -3.64
CA ILE A 17 3.62 -3.27 -2.82
C ILE A 17 5.14 -3.45 -2.90
N THR A 18 5.71 -3.32 -4.10
CA THR A 18 7.15 -3.48 -4.31
C THR A 18 7.95 -2.45 -3.52
N VAL A 19 7.55 -1.18 -3.57
CA VAL A 19 8.18 -0.09 -2.81
C VAL A 19 8.04 -0.33 -1.31
N HIS A 20 6.87 -0.76 -0.87
CA HIS A 20 6.55 -1.10 0.53
C HIS A 20 7.48 -2.21 1.07
N GLU A 21 7.53 -3.35 0.38
CA GLU A 21 8.36 -4.48 0.80
C GLU A 21 9.85 -4.16 0.73
N ALA A 22 10.29 -3.48 -0.33
CA ALA A 22 11.68 -3.05 -0.44
C ALA A 22 12.09 -2.11 0.69
N ALA A 23 11.18 -1.25 1.17
CA ALA A 23 11.43 -0.35 2.30
C ALA A 23 11.63 -1.10 3.61
N HIS A 24 10.82 -2.15 3.88
CA HIS A 24 11.05 -3.03 5.04
C HIS A 24 12.44 -3.68 4.99
N GLY A 25 12.82 -4.26 3.86
CA GLY A 25 14.13 -4.88 3.68
C GLY A 25 15.29 -3.91 3.81
N TRP A 26 15.13 -2.70 3.27
CA TRP A 26 16.11 -1.63 3.40
C TRP A 26 16.26 -1.18 4.86
N ALA A 27 15.16 -1.00 5.58
CA ALA A 27 15.18 -0.64 6.98
C ALA A 27 15.80 -1.74 7.84
N ALA A 28 15.48 -3.03 7.60
CA ALA A 28 16.07 -4.17 8.29
C ALA A 28 17.60 -4.17 8.15
N LYS A 29 18.12 -3.98 6.92
CA LYS A 29 19.56 -3.86 6.68
C LYS A 29 20.19 -2.71 7.46
N ARG A 30 19.53 -1.55 7.54
CA ARG A 30 20.00 -0.39 8.32
C ARG A 30 20.04 -0.66 9.83
N MET A 31 19.12 -1.48 10.32
CA MET A 31 19.04 -1.88 11.75
C MET A 31 19.96 -3.05 12.09
N GLY A 32 20.69 -3.62 11.12
CA GLY A 32 21.70 -4.66 11.33
C GLY A 32 21.34 -6.03 10.77
N ASP A 33 20.13 -6.20 10.21
CA ASP A 33 19.73 -7.47 9.60
C ASP A 33 19.87 -7.43 8.06
N PRO A 34 20.92 -8.07 7.49
CA PRO A 34 21.11 -8.12 6.04
C PRO A 34 20.28 -9.21 5.35
N THR A 35 19.51 -10.03 6.08
CA THR A 35 18.85 -11.24 5.55
C THR A 35 18.05 -10.96 4.27
N ALA A 36 17.21 -9.95 4.29
CA ALA A 36 16.40 -9.58 3.13
C ALA A 36 17.25 -9.08 1.95
N TYR A 37 18.31 -8.35 2.24
CA TYR A 37 19.23 -7.83 1.23
C TYR A 37 19.99 -8.96 0.54
N ASP A 38 20.54 -9.90 1.32
CA ASP A 38 21.34 -11.03 0.81
C ASP A 38 20.47 -11.98 -0.03
N LEU A 39 19.17 -12.05 0.25
CA LEU A 39 18.17 -12.79 -0.54
C LEU A 39 17.64 -12.00 -1.77
N GLY A 40 18.21 -10.83 -2.08
CA GLY A 40 17.77 -10.00 -3.22
C GLY A 40 16.36 -9.42 -3.07
N ARG A 41 15.83 -9.33 -1.81
CA ARG A 41 14.48 -8.85 -1.54
C ARG A 41 14.40 -7.31 -1.41
N VAL A 42 15.54 -6.62 -1.33
CA VAL A 42 15.62 -5.16 -1.41
C VAL A 42 15.71 -4.75 -2.88
N SER A 43 14.60 -4.83 -3.58
CA SER A 43 14.53 -4.65 -5.03
C SER A 43 13.22 -3.99 -5.44
N LEU A 44 13.27 -3.17 -6.48
CA LEU A 44 12.08 -2.61 -7.15
C LEU A 44 11.51 -3.53 -8.25
N ASN A 45 12.05 -4.74 -8.42
CA ASN A 45 11.45 -5.74 -9.29
C ASN A 45 10.24 -6.38 -8.59
N PRO A 46 9.00 -6.21 -9.12
CA PRO A 46 7.80 -6.73 -8.47
C PRO A 46 7.78 -8.25 -8.37
N LEU A 47 8.44 -8.96 -9.28
CA LEU A 47 8.42 -10.42 -9.33
C LEU A 47 9.01 -11.09 -8.08
N VAL A 48 9.96 -10.42 -7.40
CA VAL A 48 10.54 -10.95 -6.16
C VAL A 48 9.60 -10.85 -4.96
N HIS A 49 8.54 -10.04 -5.07
CA HIS A 49 7.55 -9.80 -4.00
C HIS A 49 6.21 -10.52 -4.26
N VAL A 50 6.04 -11.17 -5.41
CA VAL A 50 4.85 -11.96 -5.72
C VAL A 50 4.84 -13.24 -4.89
N ASP A 51 3.74 -13.48 -4.19
CA ASP A 51 3.37 -14.77 -3.61
C ASP A 51 2.34 -15.45 -4.52
N PRO A 52 2.60 -16.65 -5.06
CA PRO A 52 1.67 -17.30 -5.98
C PRO A 52 0.26 -17.50 -5.41
N ILE A 53 0.18 -17.81 -4.12
CA ILE A 53 -1.11 -18.05 -3.45
C ILE A 53 -1.75 -16.72 -3.06
N GLY A 54 -1.03 -15.88 -2.29
CA GLY A 54 -1.57 -14.65 -1.73
C GLY A 54 -1.80 -13.55 -2.75
N THR A 55 -0.94 -13.44 -3.77
CA THR A 55 -1.03 -12.37 -4.76
C THR A 55 -1.88 -12.74 -5.98
N VAL A 56 -2.02 -14.05 -6.30
CA VAL A 56 -2.70 -14.50 -7.53
C VAL A 56 -3.89 -15.38 -7.22
N VAL A 57 -3.68 -16.56 -6.60
CA VAL A 57 -4.74 -17.57 -6.48
C VAL A 57 -5.88 -17.09 -5.58
N LEU A 58 -5.55 -16.56 -4.40
CA LEU A 58 -6.59 -16.14 -3.43
C LEU A 58 -7.43 -14.97 -3.94
N PRO A 59 -6.88 -13.85 -4.45
CA PRO A 59 -7.69 -12.77 -5.02
C PRO A 59 -8.59 -13.26 -6.16
N LEU A 60 -8.08 -14.12 -7.05
CA LEU A 60 -8.85 -14.69 -8.14
C LEU A 60 -10.03 -15.54 -7.63
N MET A 61 -9.78 -16.41 -6.65
CA MET A 61 -10.83 -17.23 -6.03
C MET A 61 -11.91 -16.39 -5.36
N LEU A 62 -11.51 -15.34 -4.62
CA LEU A 62 -12.44 -14.42 -3.96
C LEU A 62 -13.33 -13.70 -4.97
N VAL A 63 -12.76 -13.21 -6.06
CA VAL A 63 -13.51 -12.56 -7.15
C VAL A 63 -14.50 -13.53 -7.80
N LEU A 64 -14.10 -14.78 -8.04
CA LEU A 64 -14.98 -15.79 -8.64
C LEU A 64 -16.20 -16.15 -7.78
N ILE A 65 -16.07 -16.07 -6.46
CA ILE A 65 -17.20 -16.30 -5.53
C ILE A 65 -17.95 -15.02 -5.15
N GLY A 66 -17.61 -13.87 -5.79
CA GLY A 66 -18.25 -12.58 -5.53
C GLY A 66 -17.87 -11.93 -4.20
N ALA A 67 -16.78 -12.38 -3.55
CA ALA A 67 -16.26 -11.78 -2.33
C ALA A 67 -15.30 -10.62 -2.65
N PRO A 68 -15.10 -9.69 -1.70
CA PRO A 68 -14.09 -8.64 -1.85
C PRO A 68 -12.70 -9.23 -2.11
N ALA A 69 -12.00 -8.73 -3.14
CA ALA A 69 -10.65 -9.17 -3.44
C ALA A 69 -9.71 -8.81 -2.28
N PHE A 70 -9.05 -9.82 -1.75
CA PHE A 70 -8.04 -9.69 -0.70
C PHE A 70 -6.84 -10.58 -1.03
N GLY A 71 -5.65 -10.13 -0.65
CA GLY A 71 -4.44 -10.90 -0.87
C GLY A 71 -3.26 -10.31 -0.09
N TRP A 72 -2.12 -10.97 -0.20
CA TRP A 72 -0.88 -10.52 0.41
C TRP A 72 0.29 -10.69 -0.55
N ALA A 73 1.33 -9.91 -0.34
CA ALA A 73 2.63 -10.09 -0.99
C ALA A 73 3.47 -11.13 -0.24
N LYS A 74 4.49 -11.64 -0.88
CA LYS A 74 5.51 -12.45 -0.23
C LYS A 74 6.28 -11.58 0.76
N PRO A 75 6.14 -11.78 2.08
CA PRO A 75 6.72 -10.88 3.08
C PRO A 75 8.24 -10.89 3.02
N VAL A 76 8.84 -9.75 3.33
CA VAL A 76 10.30 -9.63 3.45
C VAL A 76 10.75 -10.32 4.74
N PRO A 77 11.70 -11.26 4.69
CA PRO A 77 12.18 -11.94 5.88
C PRO A 77 13.03 -11.00 6.74
N VAL A 78 12.72 -10.96 8.03
CA VAL A 78 13.48 -10.24 9.05
C VAL A 78 13.91 -11.23 10.12
N ASN A 79 15.23 -11.27 10.41
CA ASN A 79 15.78 -12.09 11.49
C ASN A 79 16.01 -11.23 12.75
N PRO A 80 15.17 -11.39 13.80
CA PRO A 80 15.28 -10.59 15.00
C PRO A 80 16.64 -10.72 15.73
N TYR A 81 17.36 -11.84 15.55
CA TYR A 81 18.65 -12.07 16.17
C TYR A 81 19.78 -11.20 15.59
N ASN A 82 19.60 -10.66 14.39
CA ASN A 82 20.56 -9.77 13.75
C ASN A 82 20.32 -8.29 14.12
N LEU A 83 19.16 -7.98 14.72
CA LEU A 83 18.81 -6.61 15.07
C LEU A 83 19.58 -6.15 16.31
N ARG A 84 20.02 -4.88 16.31
CA ARG A 84 20.77 -4.29 17.44
C ARG A 84 19.89 -4.11 18.67
N HIS A 85 18.67 -3.61 18.47
CA HIS A 85 17.65 -3.40 19.49
C HIS A 85 16.32 -3.98 18.99
N PRO A 86 16.10 -5.31 19.08
CA PRO A 86 15.06 -6.03 18.35
C PRO A 86 13.68 -5.37 18.39
N ARG A 87 13.29 -4.86 19.54
CA ARG A 87 11.97 -4.26 19.73
C ARG A 87 11.83 -2.90 19.04
N ARG A 88 12.82 -2.00 19.25
CA ARG A 88 12.85 -0.68 18.62
C ARG A 88 13.05 -0.79 17.12
N ASP A 89 13.96 -1.66 16.72
CA ASP A 89 14.31 -1.85 15.32
C ASP A 89 13.14 -2.44 14.54
N ASN A 90 12.40 -3.41 15.13
CA ASN A 90 11.19 -3.94 14.53
C ASN A 90 10.09 -2.86 14.34
N LEU A 91 9.95 -1.93 15.29
CA LEU A 91 9.05 -0.77 15.11
C LEU A 91 9.44 0.05 13.88
N ILE A 92 10.74 0.37 13.73
CA ILE A 92 11.25 1.15 12.58
C ILE A 92 11.05 0.39 11.27
N ILE A 93 11.34 -0.91 11.28
CA ILE A 93 11.15 -1.77 10.11
C ILE A 93 9.68 -1.80 9.73
N SER A 94 8.78 -2.05 10.69
CA SER A 94 7.33 -2.06 10.44
C SER A 94 6.79 -0.71 9.94
N ALA A 95 7.34 0.41 10.42
CA ALA A 95 6.93 1.72 9.95
C ALA A 95 7.45 2.07 8.54
N ALA A 96 8.51 1.41 8.07
CA ALA A 96 9.18 1.76 6.83
C ALA A 96 8.30 1.55 5.59
N GLY A 97 7.55 0.45 5.52
CA GLY A 97 6.63 0.16 4.42
C GLY A 97 5.54 1.23 4.26
N PRO A 98 4.69 1.44 5.28
CA PRO A 98 3.69 2.50 5.24
C PRO A 98 4.27 3.89 4.97
N ALA A 99 5.42 4.23 5.57
CA ALA A 99 6.09 5.51 5.32
C ALA A 99 6.51 5.66 3.85
N ALA A 100 7.05 4.61 3.24
CA ALA A 100 7.42 4.61 1.82
C ALA A 100 6.21 4.81 0.92
N ASN A 101 5.06 4.19 1.23
CA ASN A 101 3.83 4.42 0.49
C ASN A 101 3.31 5.86 0.67
N PHE A 102 3.32 6.43 1.87
CA PHE A 102 2.96 7.84 2.07
C PHE A 102 3.86 8.77 1.25
N LEU A 103 5.17 8.54 1.25
CA LEU A 103 6.11 9.34 0.45
C LEU A 103 5.85 9.20 -1.05
N THR A 104 5.58 7.98 -1.52
CA THR A 104 5.25 7.72 -2.93
C THR A 104 3.95 8.42 -3.34
N SER A 105 2.91 8.34 -2.50
CA SER A 105 1.65 9.05 -2.72
C SER A 105 1.85 10.57 -2.75
N PHE A 106 2.63 11.11 -1.83
CA PHE A 106 2.95 12.54 -1.76
C PHE A 106 3.70 13.02 -3.00
N ALA A 107 4.70 12.26 -3.45
CA ALA A 107 5.43 12.56 -4.68
C ALA A 107 4.53 12.50 -5.91
N ALA A 108 3.68 11.48 -6.01
CA ALA A 108 2.70 11.34 -7.08
C ALA A 108 1.69 12.52 -7.08
N MET A 109 1.23 12.96 -5.92
CA MET A 109 0.34 14.12 -5.78
C MET A 109 1.02 15.41 -6.27
N ILE A 110 2.28 15.66 -5.90
CA ILE A 110 3.02 16.84 -6.38
C ILE A 110 3.10 16.81 -7.91
N LEU A 111 3.50 15.69 -8.50
CA LEU A 111 3.59 15.55 -9.96
C LEU A 111 2.23 15.75 -10.63
N LEU A 112 1.17 15.21 -10.04
CA LEU A 112 -0.19 15.36 -10.55
C LEU A 112 -0.65 16.83 -10.51
N LEU A 113 -0.34 17.57 -9.45
CA LEU A 113 -0.64 19.00 -9.33
C LEU A 113 0.18 19.83 -10.35
N VAL A 114 1.46 19.50 -10.53
CA VAL A 114 2.28 20.14 -11.57
C VAL A 114 1.64 19.94 -12.95
N LEU A 115 1.22 18.73 -13.30
CA LEU A 115 0.53 18.46 -14.57
C LEU A 115 -0.80 19.20 -14.66
N LYS A 116 -1.60 19.23 -13.59
CA LYS A 116 -2.88 19.95 -13.52
C LYS A 116 -2.74 21.42 -13.85
N PHE A 117 -1.72 22.09 -13.30
CA PHE A 117 -1.52 23.52 -13.49
C PHE A 117 -0.76 23.88 -14.78
N SER A 118 0.06 22.96 -15.30
CA SER A 118 0.86 23.18 -16.52
C SER A 118 0.13 22.79 -17.80
N VAL A 119 -0.87 21.89 -17.73
CA VAL A 119 -1.52 21.32 -18.94
C VAL A 119 -3.04 21.45 -18.83
N PRO A 120 -3.65 22.42 -19.54
CA PRO A 120 -5.11 22.66 -19.47
C PRO A 120 -5.96 21.42 -19.74
N GLY A 121 -5.55 20.54 -20.64
CA GLY A 121 -6.23 19.29 -20.95
C GLY A 121 -6.21 18.28 -19.81
N VAL A 122 -5.15 18.26 -18.98
CA VAL A 122 -5.07 17.45 -17.75
C VAL A 122 -6.00 18.02 -16.69
N ARG A 123 -6.03 19.34 -16.51
CA ARG A 123 -6.95 19.98 -15.56
C ARG A 123 -8.41 19.65 -15.88
N ALA A 124 -8.82 19.79 -17.14
CA ALA A 124 -10.16 19.46 -17.58
C ALA A 124 -10.50 17.98 -17.37
N PHE A 125 -9.53 17.08 -17.62
CA PHE A 125 -9.68 15.64 -17.39
C PHE A 125 -9.87 15.31 -15.90
N LEU A 126 -9.04 15.87 -15.00
CA LEU A 126 -9.13 15.63 -13.56
C LEU A 126 -10.44 16.15 -12.94
N GLN A 127 -11.05 17.16 -13.54
CA GLN A 127 -12.32 17.74 -13.11
C GLN A 127 -13.54 17.06 -13.76
N SER A 128 -13.34 16.16 -14.70
CA SER A 128 -14.41 15.50 -15.44
C SER A 128 -14.88 14.20 -14.76
N PRO A 129 -16.13 13.77 -14.97
CA PRO A 129 -16.61 12.45 -14.59
C PRO A 129 -15.84 11.30 -15.25
N ALA A 130 -15.12 11.58 -16.34
CA ALA A 130 -14.29 10.60 -17.04
C ALA A 130 -13.14 10.05 -16.17
N LEU A 131 -12.61 10.86 -15.24
CA LEU A 131 -11.62 10.40 -14.27
C LEU A 131 -12.12 9.21 -13.45
N PHE A 132 -13.35 9.30 -12.92
CA PHE A 132 -13.94 8.27 -12.07
C PHE A 132 -14.38 7.01 -12.86
N ARG A 133 -14.52 7.12 -14.17
CA ARG A 133 -14.87 6.02 -15.06
C ARG A 133 -13.66 5.47 -15.81
N ALA A 134 -12.47 6.01 -15.57
CA ALA A 134 -11.23 5.76 -16.32
C ALA A 134 -11.46 5.75 -17.86
N ILE A 135 -12.46 6.50 -18.34
CA ILE A 135 -12.74 6.64 -19.75
C ILE A 135 -11.78 7.70 -20.28
N LEU A 136 -10.81 7.27 -21.07
CA LEU A 136 -9.97 8.21 -21.78
C LEU A 136 -10.79 8.85 -22.94
N PRO A 137 -10.87 10.19 -23.00
CA PRO A 137 -11.62 10.86 -24.06
C PRO A 137 -11.13 10.45 -25.47
N GLN A 138 -12.02 10.50 -26.45
CA GLN A 138 -11.59 10.37 -27.86
C GLN A 138 -10.55 11.46 -28.16
N GLY A 139 -9.36 11.05 -28.60
CA GLY A 139 -8.20 11.96 -28.75
C GLY A 139 -7.23 11.87 -27.57
N PHE A 140 -6.93 10.67 -27.13
CA PHE A 140 -6.04 10.37 -26.01
C PHE A 140 -4.71 11.15 -26.08
N TYR A 141 -4.53 12.02 -25.11
CA TYR A 141 -3.25 12.70 -24.90
C TYR A 141 -2.41 11.91 -23.89
N PRO A 142 -1.14 11.56 -24.19
CA PRO A 142 -0.28 10.79 -23.27
C PRO A 142 -0.21 11.36 -21.85
N LEU A 143 -0.28 12.69 -21.68
CA LEU A 143 -0.25 13.35 -20.38
C LEU A 143 -1.53 13.11 -19.55
N GLN A 144 -2.68 12.86 -20.17
CA GLN A 144 -3.89 12.45 -19.42
C GLN A 144 -3.76 11.02 -18.90
N GLY A 145 -3.14 10.12 -19.67
CA GLY A 145 -2.81 8.77 -19.20
C GLY A 145 -1.82 8.77 -18.03
N LEU A 146 -0.79 9.61 -18.12
CA LEU A 146 0.14 9.82 -17.01
C LEU A 146 -0.59 10.37 -15.77
N ALA A 147 -1.49 11.34 -15.95
CA ALA A 147 -2.29 11.89 -14.86
C ALA A 147 -3.18 10.83 -14.21
N LEU A 148 -3.76 9.91 -15.00
CA LEU A 148 -4.54 8.79 -14.48
C LEU A 148 -3.68 7.83 -13.67
N ILE A 149 -2.49 7.46 -14.16
CA ILE A 149 -1.53 6.62 -13.41
C ILE A 149 -1.13 7.29 -12.10
N LEU A 150 -0.81 8.59 -12.12
CA LEU A 150 -0.46 9.34 -10.91
C LEU A 150 -1.63 9.43 -9.92
N TYR A 151 -2.85 9.62 -10.41
CA TYR A 151 -4.05 9.60 -9.57
C TYR A 151 -4.22 8.25 -8.86
N PHE A 152 -4.11 7.14 -9.59
CA PHE A 152 -4.14 5.81 -8.97
C PHE A 152 -2.95 5.59 -8.03
N ALA A 153 -1.77 6.12 -8.36
CA ALA A 153 -0.61 6.05 -7.47
C ALA A 153 -0.87 6.77 -6.13
N VAL A 154 -1.51 7.93 -6.16
CA VAL A 154 -1.93 8.64 -4.94
C VAL A 154 -2.88 7.77 -4.12
N ILE A 155 -3.97 7.33 -4.73
CA ILE A 155 -5.04 6.60 -4.03
C ILE A 155 -4.54 5.28 -3.48
N ILE A 156 -3.93 4.43 -4.31
CA ILE A 156 -3.52 3.08 -3.93
C ILE A 156 -2.43 3.11 -2.84
N ASN A 157 -1.46 4.02 -2.94
CA ASN A 157 -0.42 4.12 -1.92
C ASN A 157 -0.97 4.66 -0.58
N ILE A 158 -1.92 5.59 -0.57
CA ILE A 158 -2.60 6.03 0.66
C ILE A 158 -3.38 4.86 1.28
N TYR A 159 -4.18 4.14 0.48
CA TYR A 159 -4.95 3.00 0.97
C TYR A 159 -4.02 1.94 1.57
N LEU A 160 -2.94 1.60 0.89
CA LEU A 160 -1.99 0.59 1.36
C LEU A 160 -1.29 1.04 2.64
N ALA A 161 -0.87 2.32 2.73
CA ALA A 161 -0.25 2.88 3.93
C ALA A 161 -1.20 2.88 5.13
N VAL A 162 -2.42 3.41 4.96
CA VAL A 162 -3.43 3.49 6.03
C VAL A 162 -3.85 2.10 6.49
N PHE A 163 -4.09 1.18 5.54
CA PHE A 163 -4.44 -0.21 5.85
C PHE A 163 -3.36 -0.88 6.70
N ASN A 164 -2.09 -0.77 6.28
CA ASN A 164 -0.99 -1.36 7.03
C ASN A 164 -0.70 -0.67 8.36
N MET A 165 -1.13 0.57 8.57
CA MET A 165 -1.04 1.25 9.87
C MET A 165 -2.07 0.79 10.89
N ILE A 166 -3.09 0.01 10.50
CA ILE A 166 -4.06 -0.57 11.44
C ILE A 166 -3.33 -1.49 12.42
N PRO A 167 -3.49 -1.28 13.74
CA PRO A 167 -2.75 -2.06 14.73
C PRO A 167 -3.38 -3.44 14.95
N VAL A 168 -3.41 -4.27 13.93
CA VAL A 168 -3.94 -5.64 13.96
C VAL A 168 -2.97 -6.58 13.23
N PRO A 169 -2.47 -7.67 13.84
CA PRO A 169 -1.66 -8.64 13.12
C PRO A 169 -2.44 -9.24 11.92
N PRO A 170 -1.82 -9.49 10.77
CA PRO A 170 -0.39 -9.41 10.47
C PRO A 170 0.09 -8.06 9.91
N LEU A 171 -0.72 -6.99 10.03
CA LEU A 171 -0.41 -5.67 9.47
C LEU A 171 0.75 -4.99 10.23
N ASP A 172 1.46 -4.09 9.55
CA ASP A 172 2.63 -3.38 10.09
C ASP A 172 2.34 -2.55 11.35
N GLY A 173 1.14 -1.97 11.43
CA GLY A 173 0.67 -1.26 12.61
C GLY A 173 0.75 -2.10 13.89
N SER A 174 0.66 -3.43 13.76
CA SER A 174 0.86 -4.33 14.89
C SER A 174 2.32 -4.38 15.36
N GLY A 175 3.28 -4.38 14.45
CA GLY A 175 4.71 -4.32 14.76
C GLY A 175 5.09 -2.97 15.38
N ILE A 176 4.51 -1.87 14.87
CA ILE A 176 4.68 -0.54 15.44
C ILE A 176 4.14 -0.51 16.87
N LEU A 177 2.93 -0.99 17.08
CA LEU A 177 2.30 -1.00 18.41
C LEU A 177 3.10 -1.86 19.40
N LEU A 178 3.54 -3.06 19.01
CA LEU A 178 4.39 -3.93 19.83
C LEU A 178 5.70 -3.24 20.25
N GLY A 179 6.26 -2.39 19.40
CA GLY A 179 7.46 -1.62 19.71
C GLY A 179 7.25 -0.57 20.80
N VAL A 180 6.05 -0.01 20.93
CA VAL A 180 5.71 1.07 21.89
C VAL A 180 5.17 0.52 23.22
N LEU A 181 4.44 -0.60 23.22
CA LEU A 181 3.80 -1.17 24.40
C LEU A 181 4.83 -1.61 25.45
N SER A 182 4.46 -1.62 26.73
CA SER A 182 5.25 -2.28 27.78
C SER A 182 5.31 -3.79 27.54
N GLU A 183 6.31 -4.50 28.07
CA GLU A 183 6.45 -5.95 27.87
C GLU A 183 5.20 -6.74 28.24
N LYS A 184 4.58 -6.39 29.38
CA LYS A 184 3.34 -7.04 29.84
C LYS A 184 2.17 -6.79 28.88
N ALA A 185 2.07 -5.57 28.34
CA ALA A 185 1.03 -5.22 27.38
C ALA A 185 1.28 -5.87 26.01
N ALA A 186 2.53 -5.90 25.55
CA ALA A 186 2.93 -6.57 24.34
C ALA A 186 2.63 -8.07 24.36
N ALA A 187 2.94 -8.76 25.48
CA ALA A 187 2.63 -10.17 25.65
C ALA A 187 1.11 -10.47 25.65
N ARG A 188 0.30 -9.55 26.14
CA ARG A 188 -1.18 -9.68 26.05
C ARG A 188 -1.68 -9.44 24.62
N TYR A 189 -1.16 -8.41 23.97
CA TYR A 189 -1.53 -8.05 22.61
C TYR A 189 -1.12 -9.15 21.59
N ASP A 190 0.04 -9.79 21.78
CA ASP A 190 0.52 -10.84 20.89
C ASP A 190 -0.40 -12.08 20.86
N LYS A 191 -1.23 -12.28 21.89
CA LYS A 191 -2.29 -13.30 21.92
C LYS A 191 -3.36 -13.10 20.84
N LEU A 192 -3.47 -11.90 20.25
CA LEU A 192 -4.36 -11.63 19.14
C LEU A 192 -3.84 -12.17 17.80
N ARG A 193 -2.55 -12.48 17.69
CA ARG A 193 -1.90 -12.90 16.45
C ARG A 193 -2.62 -14.04 15.71
N PRO A 194 -3.08 -15.11 16.36
CA PRO A 194 -3.81 -16.20 15.70
C PRO A 194 -5.15 -15.76 15.10
N TYR A 195 -5.75 -14.70 15.64
CA TYR A 195 -7.06 -14.18 15.22
C TYR A 195 -6.94 -13.00 14.23
N GLY A 196 -5.73 -12.49 14.02
CA GLY A 196 -5.49 -11.26 13.26
C GLY A 196 -6.07 -11.29 11.85
N PHE A 197 -5.90 -12.40 11.14
CA PHE A 197 -6.47 -12.56 9.80
C PHE A 197 -8.01 -12.39 9.79
N PHE A 198 -8.71 -13.02 10.74
CA PHE A 198 -10.17 -12.90 10.85
C PHE A 198 -10.60 -11.49 11.25
N ILE A 199 -9.83 -10.82 12.11
CA ILE A 199 -10.08 -9.43 12.50
C ILE A 199 -9.95 -8.52 11.26
N VAL A 200 -8.91 -8.69 10.46
CA VAL A 200 -8.71 -7.93 9.21
C VAL A 200 -9.87 -8.15 8.25
N LEU A 201 -10.30 -9.39 8.04
CA LEU A 201 -11.45 -9.69 7.19
C LEU A 201 -12.75 -9.03 7.72
N ALA A 202 -12.95 -9.03 9.04
CA ALA A 202 -14.11 -8.35 9.64
C ALA A 202 -14.05 -6.83 9.44
N LEU A 203 -12.87 -6.19 9.58
CA LEU A 203 -12.68 -4.76 9.34
C LEU A 203 -12.96 -4.38 7.88
N LEU A 204 -12.55 -5.23 6.93
CA LEU A 204 -12.84 -5.05 5.51
C LEU A 204 -14.34 -5.21 5.23
N TYR A 205 -14.97 -6.26 5.77
CA TYR A 205 -16.41 -6.50 5.60
C TYR A 205 -17.27 -5.37 6.18
N LEU A 206 -16.85 -4.78 7.29
CA LEU A 206 -17.53 -3.66 7.95
C LEU A 206 -17.19 -2.29 7.32
N ASN A 207 -16.42 -2.26 6.24
CA ASN A 207 -15.97 -1.04 5.54
C ASN A 207 -15.29 -0.01 6.47
N VAL A 208 -14.62 -0.49 7.54
CA VAL A 208 -13.92 0.39 8.50
C VAL A 208 -12.80 1.17 7.81
N LEU A 209 -12.13 0.56 6.84
CA LEU A 209 -11.08 1.20 6.06
C LEU A 209 -11.60 2.44 5.31
N ASP A 210 -12.77 2.33 4.69
CA ASP A 210 -13.37 3.45 3.94
C ASP A 210 -13.70 4.63 4.86
N ILE A 211 -14.15 4.36 6.10
CA ILE A 211 -14.42 5.40 7.10
C ILE A 211 -13.12 6.11 7.49
N ILE A 212 -12.02 5.36 7.70
CA ILE A 212 -10.71 5.92 8.09
C ILE A 212 -10.12 6.75 6.94
N ILE A 213 -10.30 6.33 5.70
CA ILE A 213 -9.72 6.99 4.51
C ILE A 213 -10.60 8.16 4.01
N LEU A 214 -11.86 8.22 4.39
CA LEU A 214 -12.79 9.26 3.93
C LEU A 214 -12.23 10.69 4.01
N PRO A 215 -11.62 11.16 5.12
CA PRO A 215 -11.05 12.51 5.19
C PRO A 215 -9.93 12.74 4.15
N LEU A 216 -9.10 11.73 3.89
CA LEU A 216 -8.04 11.81 2.88
C LEU A 216 -8.62 11.88 1.46
N ASN A 217 -9.65 11.10 1.16
CA ASN A 217 -10.33 11.15 -0.12
C ASN A 217 -10.98 12.52 -0.37
N VAL A 218 -11.59 13.12 0.67
CA VAL A 218 -12.13 14.48 0.60
C VAL A 218 -11.02 15.49 0.29
N LEU A 219 -9.89 15.41 1.02
CA LEU A 219 -8.73 16.28 0.79
C LEU A 219 -8.20 16.15 -0.64
N ILE A 220 -8.01 14.93 -1.13
CA ILE A 220 -7.55 14.66 -2.50
C ILE A 220 -8.52 15.25 -3.51
N SER A 221 -9.82 15.07 -3.31
CA SER A 221 -10.85 15.61 -4.21
C SER A 221 -10.84 17.13 -4.25
N LEU A 222 -10.61 17.79 -3.11
CA LEU A 222 -10.48 19.26 -3.03
C LEU A 222 -9.22 19.77 -3.74
N LEU A 223 -8.10 19.08 -3.64
CA LEU A 223 -6.86 19.44 -4.32
C LEU A 223 -6.94 19.25 -5.84
N LEU A 224 -7.77 18.32 -6.30
CA LEU A 224 -7.91 18.00 -7.72
C LEU A 224 -9.04 18.80 -8.41
N ARG A 225 -9.94 19.40 -7.68
CA ARG A 225 -10.94 20.36 -8.20
C ARG A 225 -10.28 21.70 -8.52
#